data_e94bfbb387b861799a5c94313170054d
#
_entry.id   e94bfbb387b861799a5c94313170054d
#
_cell.length_a   1.000
_cell.length_b   1.000
_cell.length_c   1.000
_cell.angle_alpha   90.00
_cell.angle_beta   90.00
_cell.angle_gamma   90.00
#
_symmetry.space_group_name_H-M   'P 1'
#
loop_
_entity.id
_entity.type
_entity.pdbx_description
1 polymer ?
#
loop_
_entity_poly.entity_id
_entity_poly.type
_entity_poly.pdbx_seq_one_letter_code
_entity_poly.pdbx_strand_id
1 'polypeptide(L)'
;MLRRLTSVAWGRSAGRRLSTVAENTIRLTFVDQEGNRAVVPARVGQTLLEAAQMHRVELQGPCAGGAAPPTVRRTKDWEEIVYGEGPSCFYCHVQIPSSYNSILPEQSEEEKSGLENTWEEEYAPSSRLACLITLGKEHDGMIVLVPDAPIVDVI
;
A
#
# COMPACT_ATOMS: atom_id res chain seq x y z
N MET A 1 -42.56 43.92 -36.67
CA MET A 1 -41.24 43.71 -36.05
C MET A 1 -41.30 42.52 -35.11
N LEU A 2 -40.85 41.33 -35.53
CA LEU A 2 -40.81 40.15 -34.71
C LEU A 2 -39.45 40.08 -33.99
N ARG A 3 -39.45 40.11 -32.66
CA ARG A 3 -38.26 39.85 -31.85
C ARG A 3 -38.03 38.33 -31.78
N ARG A 4 -36.90 37.88 -32.27
CA ARG A 4 -36.43 36.51 -32.10
C ARG A 4 -35.95 36.31 -30.65
N LEU A 5 -36.63 35.38 -29.96
CA LEU A 5 -36.17 34.89 -28.67
C LEU A 5 -35.06 33.89 -28.90
N THR A 6 -33.85 34.24 -28.48
CA THR A 6 -32.71 33.34 -28.45
C THR A 6 -32.83 32.43 -27.23
N SER A 7 -33.00 31.13 -27.45
CA SER A 7 -32.98 30.12 -26.40
C SER A 7 -31.57 29.98 -25.87
N VAL A 8 -31.36 30.34 -24.61
CA VAL A 8 -30.11 30.05 -23.89
C VAL A 8 -30.14 28.57 -23.54
N ALA A 9 -29.24 27.79 -24.21
CA ALA A 9 -29.01 26.41 -23.86
C ALA A 9 -28.26 26.37 -22.53
N TRP A 10 -28.93 25.90 -21.50
CA TRP A 10 -28.31 25.58 -20.22
C TRP A 10 -27.43 24.36 -20.43
N GLY A 11 -26.10 24.55 -20.39
CA GLY A 11 -25.13 23.49 -20.41
C GLY A 11 -25.37 22.53 -19.25
N ARG A 12 -25.65 21.27 -19.55
CA ARG A 12 -25.70 20.21 -18.56
C ARG A 12 -24.33 20.11 -17.92
N SER A 13 -24.22 20.57 -16.69
CA SER A 13 -23.10 20.28 -15.81
C SER A 13 -22.95 18.76 -15.76
N ALA A 14 -21.82 18.24 -16.27
CA ALA A 14 -21.46 16.84 -16.11
C ALA A 14 -21.24 16.60 -14.61
N GLY A 15 -22.27 16.05 -13.94
CA GLY A 15 -22.19 15.68 -12.53
C GLY A 15 -21.01 14.74 -12.35
N ARG A 16 -20.07 15.07 -11.46
CA ARG A 16 -19.04 14.15 -11.00
C ARG A 16 -19.75 12.87 -10.54
N ARG A 17 -19.54 11.80 -11.24
CA ARG A 17 -19.95 10.49 -10.76
C ARG A 17 -19.15 10.21 -9.50
N LEU A 18 -19.83 10.12 -8.36
CA LEU A 18 -19.24 9.64 -7.13
C LEU A 18 -18.95 8.15 -7.35
N SER A 19 -17.66 7.76 -7.28
CA SER A 19 -17.29 6.35 -7.34
C SER A 19 -17.88 5.63 -6.12
N THR A 20 -18.46 4.46 -6.35
CA THR A 20 -19.00 3.64 -5.27
C THR A 20 -17.86 2.91 -4.55
N VAL A 21 -18.10 2.46 -3.31
CA VAL A 21 -17.13 1.65 -2.55
C VAL A 21 -16.76 0.39 -3.33
N ALA A 22 -17.73 -0.23 -4.01
CA ALA A 22 -17.51 -1.42 -4.83
C ALA A 22 -16.55 -1.17 -5.99
N GLU A 23 -16.59 0.00 -6.62
CA GLU A 23 -15.69 0.37 -7.72
C GLU A 23 -14.24 0.60 -7.27
N ASN A 24 -14.04 0.87 -5.98
CA ASN A 24 -12.73 1.14 -5.38
C ASN A 24 -12.27 0.00 -4.46
N THR A 25 -12.92 -1.15 -4.50
CA THR A 25 -12.52 -2.34 -3.75
C THR A 25 -11.89 -3.35 -4.70
N ILE A 26 -10.73 -3.83 -4.34
CA ILE A 26 -9.98 -4.91 -5.00
C ILE A 26 -9.89 -6.11 -4.07
N ARG A 27 -9.51 -7.27 -4.59
CA ARG A 27 -9.28 -8.49 -3.81
C ARG A 27 -7.83 -8.89 -3.90
N LEU A 28 -7.23 -9.17 -2.76
CA LEU A 28 -5.88 -9.70 -2.64
C LEU A 28 -5.95 -11.10 -2.05
N THR A 29 -5.00 -11.95 -2.41
CA THR A 29 -4.88 -13.29 -1.82
C THR A 29 -3.56 -13.36 -1.08
N PHE A 30 -3.60 -13.39 0.24
CA PHE A 30 -2.44 -13.66 1.06
C PHE A 30 -2.27 -15.16 1.24
N VAL A 31 -1.04 -15.63 1.12
CA VAL A 31 -0.69 -17.04 1.29
C VAL A 31 0.41 -17.11 2.34
N ASP A 32 0.19 -17.86 3.40
CA ASP A 32 1.19 -18.12 4.43
C ASP A 32 2.13 -19.27 4.03
N GLN A 33 3.11 -19.56 4.84
CA GLN A 33 4.07 -20.65 4.60
C GLN A 33 3.45 -22.04 4.64
N GLU A 34 2.36 -22.21 5.38
CA GLU A 34 1.61 -23.47 5.42
C GLU A 34 0.76 -23.67 4.16
N GLY A 35 0.65 -22.68 3.31
CA GLY A 35 -0.15 -22.67 2.08
C GLY A 35 -1.62 -22.28 2.31
N ASN A 36 -1.99 -21.83 3.50
CA ASN A 36 -3.33 -21.31 3.74
C ASN A 36 -3.53 -20.00 2.98
N ARG A 37 -4.73 -19.81 2.46
CA ARG A 37 -5.06 -18.66 1.63
C ARG A 37 -6.13 -17.81 2.29
N ALA A 38 -5.83 -16.54 2.47
CA ALA A 38 -6.78 -15.54 2.94
C ALA A 38 -7.10 -14.55 1.80
N VAL A 39 -8.36 -14.53 1.36
CA VAL A 39 -8.83 -13.54 0.38
C VAL A 39 -9.29 -12.30 1.14
N VAL A 40 -8.61 -11.19 0.90
CA VAL A 40 -8.76 -9.94 1.63
C VAL A 40 -9.28 -8.85 0.70
N PRO A 41 -10.43 -8.22 1.00
CA PRO A 41 -10.87 -7.03 0.29
C PRO A 41 -10.00 -5.84 0.73
N ALA A 42 -9.49 -5.08 -0.23
CA ALA A 42 -8.69 -3.89 0.03
C ALA A 42 -9.25 -2.71 -0.76
N ARG A 43 -8.99 -1.49 -0.28
CA ARG A 43 -9.39 -0.27 -0.98
C ARG A 43 -8.24 0.27 -1.80
N VAL A 44 -8.56 0.77 -2.97
CA VAL A 44 -7.62 1.57 -3.76
C VAL A 44 -7.16 2.78 -2.95
N GLY A 45 -5.84 3.00 -2.91
CA GLY A 45 -5.20 4.06 -2.14
C GLY A 45 -4.69 3.66 -0.74
N GLN A 46 -5.05 2.46 -0.24
CA GLN A 46 -4.42 1.90 0.96
C GLN A 46 -3.03 1.32 0.64
N THR A 47 -2.18 1.18 1.65
CA THR A 47 -1.00 0.35 1.54
C THR A 47 -1.34 -1.13 1.67
N LEU A 48 -0.50 -1.98 1.11
CA LEU A 48 -0.64 -3.43 1.25
C LEU A 48 -0.59 -3.87 2.73
N LEU A 49 0.24 -3.20 3.53
CA LEU A 49 0.33 -3.43 4.97
C LEU A 49 -0.97 -3.09 5.70
N GLU A 50 -1.57 -1.92 5.42
CA GLU A 50 -2.85 -1.53 6.02
C GLU A 50 -3.97 -2.53 5.67
N ALA A 51 -4.02 -3.00 4.43
CA ALA A 51 -4.98 -4.01 4.01
C ALA A 51 -4.81 -5.32 4.78
N ALA A 52 -3.57 -5.78 4.95
CA ALA A 52 -3.23 -6.98 5.72
C ALA A 52 -3.66 -6.85 7.20
N GLN A 53 -3.29 -5.75 7.85
CA GLN A 53 -3.57 -5.51 9.26
C GLN A 53 -5.07 -5.36 9.54
N MET A 54 -5.83 -4.71 8.67
CA MET A 54 -7.29 -4.59 8.81
C MET A 54 -8.00 -5.94 8.80
N HIS A 55 -7.44 -6.92 8.13
CA HIS A 55 -8.02 -8.26 8.00
C HIS A 55 -7.30 -9.33 8.82
N ARG A 56 -6.47 -8.90 9.77
CA ARG A 56 -5.76 -9.78 10.72
C ARG A 56 -4.85 -10.81 10.02
N VAL A 57 -4.29 -10.46 8.88
CA VAL A 57 -3.17 -11.19 8.31
C VAL A 57 -1.96 -10.94 9.21
N GLU A 58 -1.24 -11.97 9.58
CA GLU A 58 -0.07 -11.89 10.48
C GLU A 58 1.12 -11.23 9.75
N LEU A 59 1.02 -9.92 9.56
CA LEU A 59 2.06 -9.10 8.95
C LEU A 59 2.38 -7.91 9.86
N GLN A 60 3.58 -7.91 10.40
CA GLN A 60 4.04 -6.86 11.30
C GLN A 60 4.65 -5.70 10.50
N GLY A 61 4.49 -4.50 11.00
CA GLY A 61 5.03 -3.30 10.36
C GLY A 61 4.87 -2.07 11.24
N PRO A 62 5.55 -2.03 12.41
CA PRO A 62 5.35 -0.97 13.39
C PRO A 62 5.73 0.42 12.89
N CYS A 63 6.64 0.54 11.92
CA CYS A 63 7.03 1.84 11.36
C CYS A 63 6.06 2.38 10.29
N ALA A 64 5.11 1.56 9.81
CA ALA A 64 4.15 1.94 8.77
C ALA A 64 4.77 2.66 7.55
N GLY A 65 6.01 2.27 7.16
CA GLY A 65 6.73 2.88 6.04
C GLY A 65 7.38 4.22 6.35
N GLY A 66 7.52 4.57 7.64
CA GLY A 66 8.01 5.88 8.06
C GLY A 66 6.96 6.98 7.89
N ALA A 67 5.69 6.61 7.67
CA ALA A 67 4.59 7.56 7.82
C ALA A 67 4.59 8.02 9.27
N ALA A 68 5.21 9.18 9.52
CA ALA A 68 5.14 9.83 10.82
C ALA A 68 3.67 9.93 11.24
N PRO A 69 3.34 9.72 12.53
CA PRO A 69 2.04 10.11 13.03
C PRO A 69 1.80 11.56 12.57
N PRO A 70 0.55 11.95 12.22
CA PRO A 70 0.28 13.24 11.63
C PRO A 70 0.94 14.32 12.49
N THR A 71 2.05 14.86 12.01
CA THR A 71 2.77 15.93 12.70
C THR A 71 1.87 17.13 12.72
N VAL A 72 1.40 17.49 13.90
CA VAL A 72 0.72 18.75 14.11
C VAL A 72 1.76 19.82 13.85
N ARG A 73 1.75 20.44 12.65
CA ARG A 73 2.55 21.62 12.35
C ARG A 73 2.22 22.70 13.37
N ARG A 74 3.09 22.91 14.30
CA ARG A 74 2.92 23.98 15.30
C ARG A 74 3.30 25.36 14.75
N THR A 75 4.28 25.42 13.86
CA THR A 75 4.68 26.67 13.16
C THR A 75 5.37 26.33 11.84
N LYS A 76 5.49 27.32 10.93
CA LYS A 76 6.22 27.17 9.67
C LYS A 76 7.74 26.96 9.83
N ASP A 77 8.27 27.25 11.02
CA ASP A 77 9.70 27.28 11.30
C ASP A 77 10.19 26.03 12.05
N TRP A 78 9.30 25.12 12.40
CA TRP A 78 9.60 23.87 13.08
C TRP A 78 9.08 22.68 12.30
N GLU A 79 9.81 22.28 11.29
CA GLU A 79 9.74 20.96 10.68
C GLU A 79 10.77 20.07 11.39
N GLU A 80 10.45 19.58 12.57
CA GLU A 80 11.17 18.44 13.11
C GLU A 80 10.74 17.20 12.35
N ILE A 81 11.64 16.67 11.54
CA ILE A 81 11.60 15.31 11.02
C ILE A 81 11.78 14.40 12.24
N VAL A 82 10.66 13.99 12.85
CA VAL A 82 10.71 13.36 14.17
C VAL A 82 11.25 11.93 14.11
N TYR A 83 11.18 11.23 13.01
CA TYR A 83 11.82 9.92 12.78
C TYR A 83 11.94 9.69 11.28
N GLY A 84 13.12 9.38 10.84
CA GLY A 84 13.60 9.00 9.54
C GLY A 84 12.57 8.88 8.42
N GLU A 85 12.77 9.64 7.38
CA GLU A 85 12.04 9.47 6.13
C GLU A 85 12.27 8.06 5.61
N GLY A 86 11.22 7.28 5.50
CA GLY A 86 11.27 5.94 4.93
C GLY A 86 11.12 4.78 5.91
N PRO A 87 11.16 3.55 5.42
CA PRO A 87 11.00 2.34 6.22
C PRO A 87 12.18 2.14 7.15
N SER A 88 11.93 1.79 8.42
CA SER A 88 12.97 1.61 9.43
C SER A 88 12.94 0.25 10.13
N CYS A 89 11.81 -0.45 10.12
CA CYS A 89 11.69 -1.74 10.81
C CYS A 89 11.93 -2.96 9.93
N PHE A 90 11.64 -2.88 8.64
CA PHE A 90 11.75 -3.95 7.62
C PHE A 90 10.98 -5.26 7.95
N TYR A 91 10.03 -5.24 8.91
CA TYR A 91 9.28 -6.44 9.31
C TYR A 91 8.07 -6.74 8.42
N CYS A 92 7.58 -5.79 7.63
CA CYS A 92 6.46 -6.01 6.73
C CYS A 92 6.88 -6.65 5.39
N HIS A 93 7.78 -7.62 5.47
CA HIS A 93 8.28 -8.38 4.35
C HIS A 93 7.20 -9.24 3.73
N VAL A 94 7.07 -9.16 2.42
CA VAL A 94 6.21 -10.01 1.60
C VAL A 94 6.96 -10.42 0.34
N GLN A 95 6.60 -11.55 -0.23
CA GLN A 95 7.10 -11.96 -1.54
C GLN A 95 5.98 -11.87 -2.56
N ILE A 96 6.23 -11.19 -3.66
CA ILE A 96 5.25 -10.98 -4.73
C ILE A 96 5.78 -11.63 -6.00
N PRO A 97 5.00 -12.52 -6.64
CA PRO A 97 5.42 -13.18 -7.88
C PRO A 97 5.85 -12.18 -8.96
N SER A 98 6.88 -12.51 -9.70
CA SER A 98 7.46 -11.65 -10.74
C SER A 98 6.49 -11.23 -11.85
N SER A 99 5.38 -11.96 -12.00
CA SER A 99 4.29 -11.59 -12.93
C SER A 99 3.66 -10.23 -12.62
N TYR A 100 3.82 -9.74 -11.40
CA TYR A 100 3.28 -8.43 -10.96
C TYR A 100 4.32 -7.30 -10.99
N ASN A 101 5.59 -7.57 -11.32
CA ASN A 101 6.66 -6.56 -11.30
C ASN A 101 6.35 -5.31 -12.15
N SER A 102 5.59 -5.48 -13.24
CA SER A 102 5.24 -4.35 -14.12
C SER A 102 4.26 -3.35 -13.52
N ILE A 103 3.54 -3.74 -12.49
CA ILE A 103 2.54 -2.91 -11.81
C ILE A 103 2.98 -2.44 -10.43
N LEU A 104 4.09 -2.98 -9.92
CA LEU A 104 4.66 -2.57 -8.64
C LEU A 104 5.60 -1.36 -8.82
N PRO A 105 5.71 -0.50 -7.80
CA PRO A 105 6.72 0.55 -7.79
C PRO A 105 8.12 -0.07 -7.83
N GLU A 106 9.08 0.66 -8.40
CA GLU A 106 10.48 0.25 -8.40
C GLU A 106 11.01 0.14 -6.97
N GLN A 107 11.78 -0.92 -6.70
CA GLN A 107 12.37 -1.15 -5.39
C GLN A 107 13.55 -0.21 -5.17
N SER A 108 13.55 0.53 -4.06
CA SER A 108 14.68 1.38 -3.69
C SER A 108 15.86 0.56 -3.16
N GLU A 109 17.07 1.09 -3.27
CA GLU A 109 18.27 0.45 -2.71
C GLU A 109 18.19 0.33 -1.18
N GLU A 110 17.53 1.27 -0.51
CA GLU A 110 17.28 1.23 0.94
C GLU A 110 16.34 0.09 1.34
N GLU A 111 15.25 -0.10 0.59
CA GLU A 111 14.32 -1.22 0.77
C GLU A 111 15.04 -2.54 0.61
N LYS A 112 15.83 -2.67 -0.44
CA LYS A 112 16.59 -3.89 -0.77
C LYS A 112 17.62 -4.21 0.30
N SER A 113 18.49 -3.27 0.63
CA SER A 113 19.54 -3.45 1.64
C SER A 113 18.95 -3.75 3.02
N GLY A 114 17.85 -3.08 3.39
CA GLY A 114 17.19 -3.34 4.66
C GLY A 114 16.55 -4.73 4.74
N LEU A 115 15.93 -5.19 3.65
CA LEU A 115 15.38 -6.55 3.56
C LEU A 115 16.49 -7.61 3.60
N GLU A 116 17.56 -7.44 2.84
CA GLU A 116 18.72 -8.36 2.84
C GLU A 116 19.31 -8.52 4.24
N ASN A 117 19.47 -7.42 4.98
CA ASN A 117 20.03 -7.44 6.31
C ASN A 117 19.09 -8.03 7.39
N THR A 118 17.78 -7.88 7.22
CA THR A 118 16.80 -8.32 8.24
C THR A 118 16.35 -9.76 8.02
N TRP A 119 16.32 -10.21 6.75
CA TRP A 119 15.73 -11.47 6.33
C TRP A 119 16.73 -12.38 5.59
N GLU A 120 17.97 -12.39 5.99
CA GLU A 120 19.13 -13.03 5.33
C GLU A 120 18.80 -14.32 4.54
N GLU A 121 18.13 -15.29 5.19
CA GLU A 121 17.82 -16.61 4.59
C GLU A 121 16.55 -16.59 3.73
N GLU A 122 15.62 -15.68 4.00
CA GLU A 122 14.31 -15.63 3.35
C GLU A 122 14.21 -14.53 2.28
N TYR A 123 15.27 -13.75 2.13
CA TYR A 123 15.34 -12.72 1.11
C TYR A 123 15.39 -13.35 -0.30
N ALA A 124 14.53 -12.84 -1.17
CA ALA A 124 14.47 -13.25 -2.58
C ALA A 124 14.30 -12.01 -3.49
N PRO A 125 14.57 -12.11 -4.77
CA PRO A 125 14.32 -11.02 -5.74
C PRO A 125 12.85 -10.56 -5.81
N SER A 126 11.95 -11.38 -5.30
CA SER A 126 10.51 -11.07 -5.17
C SER A 126 10.14 -10.42 -3.84
N SER A 127 11.12 -10.21 -2.96
CA SER A 127 10.92 -9.61 -1.64
C SER A 127 10.62 -8.12 -1.72
N ARG A 128 9.55 -7.67 -1.07
CA ARG A 128 9.10 -6.30 -1.03
C ARG A 128 8.61 -5.90 0.37
N LEU A 129 8.61 -4.62 0.65
CA LEU A 129 8.00 -4.07 1.86
C LEU A 129 6.53 -3.70 1.59
N ALA A 130 5.61 -4.32 2.31
CA ALA A 130 4.19 -4.09 2.14
C ALA A 130 3.76 -2.65 2.46
N CYS A 131 4.48 -1.94 3.32
CA CYS A 131 4.22 -0.56 3.65
C CYS A 131 4.51 0.43 2.51
N LEU A 132 5.35 0.05 1.53
CA LEU A 132 5.72 0.89 0.39
C LEU A 132 4.84 0.65 -0.85
N ILE A 133 3.97 -0.36 -0.83
CA ILE A 133 3.12 -0.69 -1.96
C ILE A 133 1.74 -0.07 -1.74
N THR A 134 1.43 0.97 -2.50
CA THR A 134 0.09 1.56 -2.53
C THR A 134 -0.77 0.82 -3.54
N LEU A 135 -1.94 0.39 -3.09
CA LEU A 135 -2.84 -0.43 -3.89
C LEU A 135 -3.62 0.41 -4.91
N GLY A 136 -3.57 -0.02 -6.16
CA GLY A 136 -4.37 0.48 -7.27
C GLY A 136 -5.32 -0.60 -7.80
N LYS A 137 -6.15 -0.26 -8.77
CA LYS A 137 -7.06 -1.22 -9.41
C LYS A 137 -6.33 -2.33 -10.17
N GLU A 138 -5.14 -2.06 -10.63
CA GLU A 138 -4.25 -2.99 -11.32
C GLU A 138 -3.79 -4.16 -10.44
N HIS A 139 -3.87 -3.99 -9.12
CA HIS A 139 -3.52 -5.03 -8.15
C HIS A 139 -4.67 -6.00 -7.82
N ASP A 140 -5.83 -5.86 -8.50
CA ASP A 140 -6.95 -6.77 -8.25
C ASP A 140 -6.59 -8.22 -8.62
N GLY A 141 -6.81 -9.13 -7.69
CA GLY A 141 -6.42 -10.54 -7.83
C GLY A 141 -4.95 -10.85 -7.52
N MET A 142 -4.17 -9.87 -7.06
CA MET A 142 -2.75 -10.09 -6.74
C MET A 142 -2.58 -11.11 -5.62
N ILE A 143 -1.59 -11.99 -5.79
CA ILE A 143 -1.18 -12.99 -4.81
C ILE A 143 0.04 -12.46 -4.06
N VAL A 144 0.00 -12.56 -2.74
CA VAL A 144 1.06 -12.09 -1.83
C VAL A 144 1.44 -13.23 -0.91
N LEU A 145 2.70 -13.62 -0.92
CA LEU A 145 3.24 -14.63 -0.01
C LEU A 145 3.76 -13.92 1.24
N VAL A 146 3.35 -14.41 2.41
CA VAL A 146 3.79 -13.88 3.70
C VAL A 146 4.78 -14.88 4.29
N PRO A 147 6.07 -14.54 4.40
CA PRO A 147 7.05 -15.38 5.07
C PRO A 147 6.81 -15.38 6.59
N ASP A 148 7.34 -16.37 7.30
CA ASP A 148 7.31 -16.39 8.76
C ASP A 148 8.06 -15.19 9.32
N ALA A 149 7.62 -14.73 10.50
CA ALA A 149 8.32 -13.64 11.16
C ALA A 149 9.76 -14.06 11.50
N PRO A 150 10.76 -13.16 11.34
CA PRO A 150 12.13 -13.48 11.71
C PRO A 150 12.18 -13.81 13.21
N ILE A 151 12.99 -14.81 13.55
CA ILE A 151 13.22 -15.15 14.95
C ILE A 151 14.00 -13.99 15.58
N VAL A 152 13.29 -13.11 16.26
CA VAL A 152 13.95 -12.08 17.06
C VAL A 152 14.32 -12.72 18.39
N ASP A 153 15.59 -13.01 18.59
CA ASP A 153 16.11 -13.39 19.89
C ASP A 153 15.83 -12.24 20.88
N VAL A 154 14.79 -12.38 21.64
CA VAL A 154 14.49 -11.46 22.77
C VAL A 154 15.49 -11.83 23.86
N ILE A 155 16.58 -11.08 23.93
CA ILE A 155 17.55 -11.14 25.04
C ILE A 155 16.96 -10.41 26.25
#